data_f69291f60e8a9c174b07d8d17effbdf7
#
_entry.id   f69291f60e8a9c174b07d8d17effbdf7
#
_cell.length_a   1.000
_cell.length_b   1.000
_cell.length_c   1.000
_cell.angle_alpha   90.00
_cell.angle_beta   90.00
_cell.angle_gamma   90.00
#
_symmetry.space_group_name_H-M   'P 1'
#
loop_
_entity.id
_entity.type
_entity.pdbx_description
1 polymer ?
#
loop_
_entity_poly.entity_id
_entity_poly.type
_entity_poly.pdbx_seq_one_letter_code
_entity_poly.pdbx_strand_id
1 'polypeptide(L)'
;MLMDEIRTSAYRNAIINNRIDFEGKVVMDVGAGSGILSIFAAQAGAKKVYAVEGSNMAESAKTLIEANGFGDIIEVIQSKIEDIPESKIGKEIDIIVSEPLGTFLLNERMLETYVIAREKFLKEGGKMFPSTAHFCIIPFYDE
;
A
#
# COMPACT_ATOMS: atom_id res chain seq x y z
N MET A 1 1.24 -10.44 7.01
CA MET A 1 -0.04 -10.34 6.26
C MET A 1 -0.39 -11.62 5.52
N LEU A 2 0.49 -12.25 4.75
CA LEU A 2 0.16 -13.45 3.94
C LEU A 2 -0.44 -14.62 4.74
N MET A 3 -0.08 -14.78 6.01
CA MET A 3 -0.64 -15.82 6.89
C MET A 3 -1.99 -15.44 7.52
N ASP A 4 -2.43 -14.20 7.36
CA ASP A 4 -3.72 -13.69 7.81
C ASP A 4 -4.67 -13.61 6.62
N GLU A 5 -5.40 -14.70 6.39
CA GLU A 5 -6.32 -14.81 5.25
C GLU A 5 -7.45 -13.78 5.29
N ILE A 6 -7.95 -13.45 6.49
CA ILE A 6 -9.04 -12.48 6.66
C ILE A 6 -8.57 -11.10 6.21
N ARG A 7 -7.43 -10.65 6.73
CA ARG A 7 -6.84 -9.35 6.37
C ARG A 7 -6.48 -9.29 4.90
N THR A 8 -5.77 -10.30 4.40
CA THR A 8 -5.35 -10.37 3.00
C THR A 8 -6.57 -10.36 2.06
N SER A 9 -7.62 -11.11 2.38
CA SER A 9 -8.85 -11.15 1.59
C SER A 9 -9.61 -9.82 1.63
N ALA A 10 -9.63 -9.13 2.78
CA ALA A 10 -10.27 -7.82 2.91
C ALA A 10 -9.59 -6.80 1.97
N TYR A 11 -8.25 -6.72 1.99
CA TYR A 11 -7.51 -5.84 1.08
C TYR A 11 -7.68 -6.23 -0.39
N ARG A 12 -7.59 -7.53 -0.68
CA ARG A 12 -7.85 -8.02 -2.04
C ARG A 12 -9.22 -7.59 -2.54
N ASN A 13 -10.25 -7.80 -1.75
CA ASN A 13 -11.62 -7.44 -2.12
C ASN A 13 -11.79 -5.93 -2.26
N ALA A 14 -11.18 -5.14 -1.36
CA ALA A 14 -11.20 -3.68 -1.46
C ALA A 14 -10.57 -3.17 -2.76
N ILE A 15 -9.50 -3.79 -3.23
CA ILE A 15 -8.81 -3.40 -4.46
C ILE A 15 -9.54 -3.94 -5.70
N ILE A 16 -9.81 -5.24 -5.75
CA ILE A 16 -10.36 -5.90 -6.96
C ILE A 16 -11.81 -5.47 -7.22
N ASN A 17 -12.63 -5.31 -6.17
CA ASN A 17 -14.03 -4.89 -6.33
C ASN A 17 -14.16 -3.40 -6.68
N ASN A 18 -13.11 -2.62 -6.46
CA ASN A 18 -13.02 -1.21 -6.88
C ASN A 18 -12.14 -1.03 -8.12
N ARG A 19 -12.08 -2.02 -8.99
CA ARG A 19 -11.26 -2.01 -10.21
C ARG A 19 -11.38 -0.71 -11.01
N ILE A 20 -12.55 -0.14 -11.08
CA ILE A 20 -12.80 1.13 -11.78
C ILE A 20 -11.92 2.28 -11.28
N ASP A 21 -11.52 2.24 -10.02
CA ASP A 21 -10.63 3.23 -9.43
C ASP A 21 -9.17 2.99 -9.82
N PHE A 22 -8.79 1.73 -10.04
CA PHE A 22 -7.40 1.31 -10.28
C PHE A 22 -7.02 1.25 -11.76
N GLU A 23 -7.97 0.99 -12.63
CA GLU A 23 -7.71 0.78 -14.07
C GLU A 23 -7.05 2.00 -14.71
N GLY A 24 -5.88 1.80 -15.31
CA GLY A 24 -5.09 2.84 -15.95
C GLY A 24 -4.40 3.83 -14.99
N LYS A 25 -4.45 3.59 -13.67
CA LYS A 25 -3.93 4.49 -12.64
C LYS A 25 -2.50 4.16 -12.24
N VAL A 26 -1.83 5.16 -11.68
CA VAL A 26 -0.52 5.01 -11.04
C VAL A 26 -0.74 4.85 -9.55
N VAL A 27 -0.27 3.72 -9.01
CA VAL A 27 -0.48 3.32 -7.62
C VAL A 27 0.85 3.30 -6.87
N MET A 28 0.84 3.68 -5.61
CA MET A 28 1.96 3.50 -4.68
C MET A 28 1.53 2.58 -3.55
N ASP A 29 2.30 1.53 -3.31
CA ASP A 29 2.17 0.62 -2.17
C ASP A 29 3.22 0.99 -1.14
N VAL A 30 2.77 1.51 0.01
CA VAL A 30 3.64 2.02 1.08
C VAL A 30 3.86 0.95 2.12
N GLY A 31 5.13 0.54 2.29
CA GLY A 31 5.49 -0.61 3.11
C GLY A 31 5.04 -1.92 2.46
N ALA A 32 5.45 -2.11 1.21
CA ALA A 32 4.93 -3.18 0.36
C ALA A 32 5.18 -4.60 0.90
N GLY A 33 6.17 -4.78 1.78
CA GLY A 33 6.52 -6.09 2.34
C GLY A 33 6.80 -7.11 1.25
N SER A 34 5.94 -8.12 1.11
CA SER A 34 6.04 -9.14 0.05
C SER A 34 5.52 -8.67 -1.32
N GLY A 35 4.97 -7.46 -1.42
CA GLY A 35 4.40 -6.93 -2.66
C GLY A 35 2.98 -7.41 -2.97
N ILE A 36 2.27 -8.02 -2.01
CA ILE A 36 0.95 -8.61 -2.28
C ILE A 36 -0.10 -7.57 -2.66
N LEU A 37 -0.11 -6.39 -2.03
CA LEU A 37 -1.03 -5.31 -2.39
C LEU A 37 -0.70 -4.72 -3.76
N SER A 38 0.60 -4.61 -4.08
CA SER A 38 1.07 -4.22 -5.41
C SER A 38 0.56 -5.17 -6.49
N ILE A 39 0.60 -6.48 -6.24
CA ILE A 39 0.07 -7.49 -7.17
C ILE A 39 -1.44 -7.34 -7.33
N PHE A 40 -2.20 -7.11 -6.26
CA PHE A 40 -3.64 -6.87 -6.35
C PHE A 40 -3.95 -5.60 -7.15
N ALA A 41 -3.18 -4.53 -6.97
CA ALA A 41 -3.34 -3.30 -7.73
C ALA A 41 -3.07 -3.54 -9.23
N ALA A 42 -2.02 -4.29 -9.59
CA ALA A 42 -1.73 -4.67 -10.96
C ALA A 42 -2.86 -5.54 -11.57
N GLN A 43 -3.37 -6.52 -10.82
CA GLN A 43 -4.52 -7.34 -11.22
C GLN A 43 -5.80 -6.51 -11.41
N ALA A 44 -5.98 -5.43 -10.65
CA ALA A 44 -7.07 -4.49 -10.80
C ALA A 44 -6.91 -3.55 -12.01
N GLY A 45 -5.82 -3.67 -12.78
CA GLY A 45 -5.59 -2.91 -13.99
C GLY A 45 -4.78 -1.64 -13.82
N ALA A 46 -4.03 -1.49 -12.74
CA ALA A 46 -3.12 -0.36 -12.58
C ALA A 46 -2.13 -0.29 -13.75
N LYS A 47 -1.89 0.92 -14.24
CA LYS A 47 -0.93 1.19 -15.31
C LYS A 47 0.52 1.04 -14.82
N LYS A 48 0.77 1.46 -13.60
CA LYS A 48 2.07 1.41 -12.95
C LYS A 48 1.87 1.30 -11.45
N VAL A 49 2.71 0.51 -10.78
CA VAL A 49 2.73 0.40 -9.31
C VAL A 49 4.15 0.64 -8.81
N TYR A 50 4.31 1.53 -7.87
CA TYR A 50 5.54 1.70 -7.11
C TYR A 50 5.40 0.97 -5.76
N ALA A 51 6.07 -0.17 -5.64
CA ALA A 51 6.13 -0.94 -4.41
C ALA A 51 7.30 -0.45 -3.55
N VAL A 52 7.02 0.38 -2.56
CA VAL A 52 8.06 0.98 -1.70
C VAL A 52 8.20 0.16 -0.43
N GLU A 53 9.41 -0.36 -0.20
CA GLU A 53 9.74 -1.19 0.97
C GLU A 53 11.12 -0.81 1.52
N GLY A 54 11.18 -0.44 2.80
CA GLY A 54 12.41 0.03 3.44
C GLY A 54 13.34 -1.08 3.90
N SER A 55 12.85 -2.31 4.01
CA SER A 55 13.60 -3.46 4.52
C SER A 55 14.17 -4.35 3.40
N ASN A 56 14.91 -5.38 3.79
CA ASN A 56 15.41 -6.39 2.85
C ASN A 56 14.29 -7.26 2.24
N MET A 57 13.04 -7.13 2.69
CA MET A 57 11.88 -7.75 2.06
C MET A 57 11.69 -7.28 0.61
N ALA A 58 12.24 -6.13 0.23
CA ALA A 58 12.19 -5.61 -1.13
C ALA A 58 12.75 -6.61 -2.16
N GLU A 59 13.82 -7.35 -1.84
CA GLU A 59 14.38 -8.37 -2.73
C GLU A 59 13.41 -9.54 -2.93
N SER A 60 12.79 -10.00 -1.85
CA SER A 60 11.77 -11.05 -1.91
C SER A 60 10.53 -10.60 -2.68
N ALA A 61 10.09 -9.35 -2.45
CA ALA A 61 8.98 -8.75 -3.19
C ALA A 61 9.26 -8.73 -4.69
N LYS A 62 10.47 -8.30 -5.10
CA LYS A 62 10.87 -8.28 -6.51
C LYS A 62 10.79 -9.66 -7.14
N THR A 63 11.35 -10.67 -6.47
CA THR A 63 11.30 -12.07 -6.94
C THR A 63 9.86 -12.56 -7.10
N LEU A 64 8.98 -12.29 -6.12
CA LEU A 64 7.58 -12.69 -6.17
C LEU A 64 6.81 -11.98 -7.29
N ILE A 65 7.03 -10.69 -7.48
CA ILE A 65 6.41 -9.88 -8.52
C ILE A 65 6.80 -10.38 -9.91
N GLU A 66 8.09 -10.62 -10.14
CA GLU A 66 8.61 -11.18 -11.40
C GLU A 66 8.06 -12.58 -11.68
N ALA A 67 8.03 -13.46 -10.67
CA ALA A 67 7.49 -14.81 -10.79
C ALA A 67 5.98 -14.84 -11.09
N ASN A 68 5.25 -13.79 -10.72
CA ASN A 68 3.83 -13.64 -11.04
C ASN A 68 3.56 -12.86 -12.34
N GLY A 69 4.59 -12.47 -13.09
CA GLY A 69 4.46 -11.82 -14.40
C GLY A 69 4.11 -10.34 -14.35
N PHE A 70 4.35 -9.66 -13.23
CA PHE A 70 4.04 -8.23 -13.06
C PHE A 70 5.27 -7.30 -13.06
N GLY A 71 6.44 -7.81 -13.39
CA GLY A 71 7.69 -7.03 -13.38
C GLY A 71 7.68 -5.80 -14.29
N ASP A 72 6.90 -5.80 -15.36
CA ASP A 72 6.76 -4.65 -16.27
C ASP A 72 5.85 -3.55 -15.71
N ILE A 73 4.94 -3.90 -14.77
CA ILE A 73 3.96 -2.98 -14.19
C ILE A 73 4.42 -2.48 -12.83
N ILE A 74 5.03 -3.36 -12.02
CA ILE A 74 5.41 -3.07 -10.64
C ILE A 74 6.90 -2.82 -10.55
N GLU A 75 7.27 -1.63 -10.07
CA GLU A 75 8.63 -1.25 -9.75
C GLU A 75 8.84 -1.28 -8.25
N VAL A 76 9.77 -2.13 -7.79
CA VAL A 76 10.14 -2.18 -6.38
C VAL A 76 11.20 -1.13 -6.08
N ILE A 77 10.92 -0.28 -5.11
CA ILE A 77 11.84 0.75 -4.62
C ILE A 77 12.25 0.38 -3.19
N GLN A 78 13.49 -0.06 -3.02
CA GLN A 78 14.05 -0.33 -1.69
C GLN A 78 14.50 0.99 -1.05
N SER A 79 13.59 1.64 -0.34
CA SER A 79 13.83 2.91 0.36
C SER A 79 12.73 3.14 1.40
N LYS A 80 13.02 3.99 2.37
CA LYS A 80 11.95 4.62 3.16
C LYS A 80 11.27 5.69 2.32
N ILE A 81 10.00 5.93 2.54
CA ILE A 81 9.22 6.98 1.86
C ILE A 81 9.84 8.36 2.06
N GLU A 82 10.30 8.60 3.28
CA GLU A 82 10.92 9.85 3.69
C GLU A 82 12.15 10.20 2.85
N ASP A 83 12.92 9.19 2.46
CA ASP A 83 14.20 9.32 1.76
C ASP A 83 14.04 9.40 0.23
N ILE A 84 12.86 9.12 -0.32
CA ILE A 84 12.62 9.23 -1.75
C ILE A 84 12.47 10.71 -2.13
N PRO A 85 13.33 11.25 -3.02
CA PRO A 85 13.18 12.62 -3.46
C PRO A 85 11.90 12.79 -4.30
N GLU A 86 11.19 13.90 -4.10
CA GLU A 86 9.96 14.20 -4.86
C GLU A 86 10.19 14.18 -6.38
N SER A 87 11.37 14.59 -6.83
CA SER A 87 11.75 14.60 -8.25
C SER A 87 11.79 13.21 -8.90
N LYS A 88 11.85 12.14 -8.11
CA LYS A 88 11.92 10.76 -8.63
C LYS A 88 10.57 10.26 -9.13
N ILE A 89 9.49 10.62 -8.43
CA ILE A 89 8.13 10.13 -8.74
C ILE A 89 7.22 11.32 -9.08
N GLY A 90 7.42 12.47 -8.43
CA GLY A 90 6.53 13.62 -8.55
C GLY A 90 5.17 13.39 -7.89
N LYS A 91 4.27 14.35 -8.02
CA LYS A 91 2.86 14.21 -7.61
C LYS A 91 2.04 13.51 -8.70
N GLU A 92 2.45 12.28 -9.04
CA GLU A 92 1.81 11.52 -10.12
C GLU A 92 0.99 10.32 -9.63
N ILE A 93 0.98 10.07 -8.33
CA ILE A 93 0.26 8.94 -7.74
C ILE A 93 -1.23 9.25 -7.67
N ASP A 94 -2.03 8.41 -8.31
CA ASP A 94 -3.49 8.49 -8.26
C ASP A 94 -4.05 7.81 -7.00
N ILE A 95 -3.39 6.72 -6.55
CA ILE A 95 -3.86 5.92 -5.42
C ILE A 95 -2.67 5.51 -4.56
N ILE A 96 -2.82 5.65 -3.24
CA ILE A 96 -1.91 5.03 -2.27
C ILE A 96 -2.63 3.86 -1.61
N VAL A 97 -2.00 2.69 -1.62
CA VAL A 97 -2.40 1.53 -0.84
C VAL A 97 -1.37 1.26 0.25
N SER A 98 -1.79 0.77 1.39
CA SER A 98 -0.88 0.34 2.47
C SER A 98 -1.65 -0.53 3.47
N GLU A 99 -0.93 -1.35 4.20
CA GLU A 99 -1.43 -1.98 5.43
C GLU A 99 -0.66 -1.39 6.62
N PRO A 100 -1.04 -0.17 7.09
CA PRO A 100 -0.30 0.55 8.11
C PRO A 100 -0.81 0.30 9.53
N LEU A 101 -1.72 -0.64 9.70
CA LEU A 101 -2.52 -0.80 10.92
C LEU A 101 -1.93 -1.89 11.82
N GLY A 102 -1.48 -1.49 12.98
CA GLY A 102 -1.12 -2.41 14.06
C GLY A 102 -2.15 -2.41 15.19
N THR A 103 -1.81 -3.05 16.31
CA THR A 103 -2.62 -2.99 17.54
C THR A 103 -2.82 -1.54 17.95
N PHE A 104 -4.05 -1.18 18.32
CA PHE A 104 -4.43 0.21 18.58
C PHE A 104 -4.13 1.19 17.44
N LEU A 105 -4.09 0.72 16.20
CA LEU A 105 -3.81 1.47 14.98
C LEU A 105 -2.40 2.07 14.91
N LEU A 106 -1.82 2.50 16.01
CA LEU A 106 -0.68 3.43 16.06
C LEU A 106 0.65 2.77 16.42
N ASN A 107 0.66 1.54 16.94
CA ASN A 107 1.87 0.95 17.52
C ASN A 107 2.98 0.66 16.50
N GLU A 108 2.68 0.48 15.23
CA GLU A 108 3.68 0.26 14.17
C GLU A 108 4.26 1.55 13.59
N ARG A 109 3.71 2.71 13.97
CA ARG A 109 4.15 4.04 13.50
C ARG A 109 4.14 4.22 11.99
N MET A 110 3.43 3.36 11.26
CA MET A 110 3.33 3.41 9.81
C MET A 110 2.39 4.51 9.31
N LEU A 111 1.50 5.04 10.17
CA LEU A 111 0.58 6.12 9.79
C LEU A 111 1.34 7.42 9.47
N GLU A 112 2.43 7.70 10.17
CA GLU A 112 3.30 8.86 9.87
C GLU A 112 3.84 8.76 8.45
N THR A 113 4.45 7.62 8.10
CA THR A 113 4.97 7.34 6.75
C THR A 113 3.88 7.40 5.68
N TYR A 114 2.67 6.91 6.00
CA TYR A 114 1.52 6.94 5.10
C TYR A 114 1.05 8.37 4.81
N VAL A 115 1.04 9.24 5.83
CA VAL A 115 0.75 10.68 5.67
C VAL A 115 1.84 11.36 4.85
N ILE A 116 3.11 11.07 5.10
CA ILE A 116 4.23 11.63 4.33
C ILE A 116 4.11 11.23 2.85
N ALA A 117 3.77 9.99 2.55
CA ALA A 117 3.54 9.52 1.18
C ALA A 117 2.44 10.34 0.49
N ARG A 118 1.33 10.59 1.19
CA ARG A 118 0.23 11.42 0.70
C ARG A 118 0.70 12.84 0.34
N GLU A 119 1.40 13.49 1.27
CA GLU A 119 1.83 14.88 1.08
C GLU A 119 2.84 15.02 -0.07
N LYS A 120 3.76 14.04 -0.21
CA LYS A 120 4.82 14.10 -1.21
C LYS A 120 4.36 13.69 -2.61
N PHE A 121 3.52 12.66 -2.74
CA PHE A 121 3.34 11.95 -4.01
C PHE A 121 1.91 11.88 -4.51
N LEU A 122 0.89 11.98 -3.63
CA LEU A 122 -0.49 11.85 -4.05
C LEU A 122 -0.96 13.11 -4.79
N LYS A 123 -1.62 12.90 -5.93
CA LYS A 123 -2.31 13.96 -6.68
C LYS A 123 -3.43 14.57 -5.84
N GLU A 124 -3.80 15.79 -6.18
CA GLU A 124 -5.03 16.38 -5.70
C GLU A 124 -6.23 15.52 -6.13
N GLY A 125 -7.10 15.20 -5.18
CA GLY A 125 -8.24 14.29 -5.41
C GLY A 125 -7.87 12.80 -5.51
N GLY A 126 -6.61 12.45 -5.29
CA GLY A 126 -6.16 11.05 -5.23
C GLY A 126 -6.77 10.29 -4.06
N LYS A 127 -6.79 8.96 -4.17
CA LYS A 127 -7.44 8.07 -3.20
C LYS A 127 -6.44 7.35 -2.32
N MET A 128 -6.88 6.99 -1.12
CA MET A 128 -6.09 6.20 -0.18
C MET A 128 -6.88 4.94 0.25
N PHE A 129 -6.19 3.81 0.30
CA PHE A 129 -6.70 2.52 0.78
C PHE A 129 -5.78 1.95 1.88
N PRO A 130 -6.17 2.07 3.17
CA PRO A 130 -7.42 2.64 3.68
C PRO A 130 -7.44 4.18 3.66
N SER A 131 -8.64 4.78 3.63
CA SER A 131 -8.83 6.24 3.74
C SER A 131 -9.15 6.67 5.17
N THR A 132 -9.73 5.78 5.94
CA THR A 132 -10.21 6.05 7.31
C THR A 132 -10.00 4.83 8.19
N ALA A 133 -9.61 5.06 9.43
CA ALA A 133 -9.55 4.04 10.47
C ALA A 133 -10.22 4.56 11.73
N HIS A 134 -10.88 3.66 12.48
CA HIS A 134 -11.59 4.00 13.69
C HIS A 134 -10.99 3.26 14.88
N PHE A 135 -10.83 3.98 15.97
CA PHE A 135 -10.45 3.45 17.26
C PHE A 135 -11.61 3.63 18.24
N CYS A 136 -12.11 2.50 18.77
CA CYS A 136 -13.23 2.51 19.70
C CYS A 136 -12.78 2.06 21.08
N ILE A 137 -13.18 2.81 22.13
CA ILE A 137 -13.00 2.42 23.52
C ILE A 137 -14.40 2.24 24.11
N ILE A 138 -14.66 1.03 24.62
CA ILE A 138 -15.95 0.69 25.22
C ILE A 138 -15.69 0.24 26.65
N PRO A 139 -16.21 0.92 27.67
CA PRO A 139 -16.17 0.43 29.03
C PRO A 139 -17.06 -0.81 29.17
N PHE A 140 -16.60 -1.79 29.89
CA PHE A 140 -17.40 -2.95 30.24
C PHE A 140 -17.26 -3.26 31.73
N TYR A 141 -18.26 -3.92 32.29
CA TYR A 141 -18.25 -4.42 33.66
C TYR A 141 -18.35 -5.94 33.60
N ASP A 142 -17.45 -6.62 34.31
CA ASP A 142 -17.42 -8.05 34.46
C ASP A 142 -17.65 -8.37 35.95
N GLU A 143 -18.67 -9.20 36.27
CA GLU A 143 -19.01 -9.63 37.63
C GLU A 143 -18.27 -10.93 38.00
#